data_fd8140273e028666a6e2d3a7ae7067e9
#
_entry.id   fd8140273e028666a6e2d3a7ae7067e9
#
_cell.length_a   1.000
_cell.length_b   1.000
_cell.length_c   1.000
_cell.angle_alpha   90.00
_cell.angle_beta   90.00
_cell.angle_gamma   90.00
#
_symmetry.space_group_name_H-M   'P 1'
#
loop_
_entity.id
_entity.type
_entity.pdbx_description
1 polymer ?
#
loop_
_entity_poly.entity_id
_entity_poly.type
_entity_poly.pdbx_seq_one_letter_code
_entity_poly.pdbx_strand_id
1 'polypeptide(L)' 'MNSLKHVYEIRPSKYLRTFDLISKMLPLGHSGNFVDAPAAVRYAKSCSGPHAAVIRVYDDAGDVIETHQYNGDFKEAL' A
#
# COMPACT_ATOMS: atom_id res chain seq x y z
N MET A 1 24.04 -0.81 -2.19
CA MET A 1 23.54 -0.99 -2.18
C MET A 1 22.34 -1.15 -2.27
N ASN A 2 21.73 -1.58 -2.12
CA ASN A 2 20.58 -1.64 -2.35
C ASN A 2 19.71 -1.31 -1.35
N SER A 3 18.99 -0.31 -1.37
CA SER A 3 17.98 -0.02 -0.48
C SER A 3 16.86 -0.91 -0.76
N LEU A 4 16.29 -1.52 0.21
CA LEU A 4 15.13 -2.34 0.01
C LEU A 4 13.94 -1.44 -0.19
N LYS A 5 13.30 -1.60 -1.32
CA LYS A 5 12.08 -0.87 -1.59
C LYS A 5 10.91 -1.73 -1.17
N HIS A 6 10.04 -1.19 -0.35
CA HIS A 6 8.85 -1.90 0.07
C HIS A 6 7.82 -1.86 -1.07
N VAL A 7 7.10 -2.93 -1.24
CA VAL A 7 6.08 -3.02 -2.28
C VAL A 7 4.76 -3.40 -1.64
N TYR A 8 3.72 -2.63 -1.93
CA TYR A 8 2.39 -2.90 -1.42
C TYR A 8 1.40 -2.94 -2.56
N GLU A 9 0.36 -3.73 -2.40
CA GLU A 9 -0.75 -3.78 -3.33
C GLU A 9 -2.01 -3.47 -2.59
N ILE A 10 -2.87 -2.67 -3.19
CA ILE A 10 -4.18 -2.35 -2.65
C ILE A 10 -5.21 -2.88 -3.63
N ARG A 11 -6.01 -3.83 -3.19
CA ARG A 11 -6.97 -4.51 -4.06
C ARG A 11 -8.35 -4.43 -3.46
N PRO A 12 -9.39 -4.32 -4.30
CA PRO A 12 -10.75 -4.36 -3.78
C PRO A 12 -10.99 -5.69 -3.07
N SER A 13 -11.67 -5.63 -1.95
CA SER A 13 -12.04 -6.85 -1.22
C SER A 13 -13.08 -7.61 -2.01
N LYS A 14 -12.98 -8.93 -1.99
CA LYS A 14 -13.84 -9.75 -2.81
C LYS A 14 -15.29 -9.70 -2.37
N TYR A 15 -15.51 -9.67 -1.07
CA TYR A 15 -16.85 -9.78 -0.53
C TYR A 15 -17.34 -8.55 0.21
N LEU A 16 -16.46 -7.55 0.36
CA LEU A 16 -16.80 -6.35 1.10
C LEU A 16 -16.54 -5.14 0.23
N ARG A 17 -17.17 -4.04 0.54
CA ARG A 17 -16.95 -2.81 -0.22
C ARG A 17 -15.80 -2.04 0.40
N THR A 18 -14.69 -2.72 0.54
CA THR A 18 -13.49 -2.16 1.16
C THR A 18 -12.29 -2.55 0.33
N PHE A 19 -11.11 -2.15 0.80
CA PHE A 19 -9.88 -2.43 0.08
C PHE A 19 -8.91 -3.13 1.01
N ASP A 20 -8.25 -4.15 0.49
CA ASP A 20 -7.23 -4.88 1.23
C ASP A 20 -5.87 -4.33 0.91
N LEU A 21 -5.05 -4.16 1.92
CA LEU A 21 -3.66 -3.75 1.77
C LEU A 21 -2.79 -4.98 1.99
N ILE A 22 -1.97 -5.29 1.00
CA ILE A 22 -1.16 -6.50 1.01
C ILE A 22 0.31 -6.10 0.88
N SER A 23 1.12 -6.53 1.83
CA SER A 23 2.55 -6.30 1.77
C SER A 23 3.19 -7.41 0.95
N LYS A 24 4.04 -7.04 0.00
CA LYS A 24 4.75 -8.02 -0.83
C LYS A 24 6.15 -8.26 -0.29
N MET A 25 6.48 -7.71 0.87
CA MET A 25 7.74 -7.95 1.54
C MET A 25 7.57 -9.07 2.54
N LEU A 26 8.67 -9.63 2.98
CA LEU A 26 8.61 -10.63 4.04
C LEU A 26 8.46 -9.96 5.40
N PRO A 27 7.59 -10.47 6.21
CA PRO A 27 6.64 -11.54 5.90
C PRO A 27 5.53 -11.03 4.99
N LEU A 28 5.17 -11.81 4.01
CA LEU A 28 4.07 -11.46 3.13
C LEU A 28 2.79 -11.49 3.91
N GLY A 29 1.84 -10.67 3.52
CA GLY A 29 0.58 -10.79 4.16
C GLY A 29 -0.32 -9.60 4.01
N HIS A 30 -1.53 -9.82 4.46
CA HIS A 30 -2.59 -8.84 4.48
C HIS A 30 -2.36 -7.93 5.67
N SER A 31 -2.21 -6.65 5.41
CA SER A 31 -1.90 -5.68 6.46
C SER A 31 -3.12 -4.97 7.01
N GLY A 32 -4.24 -5.05 6.33
CA GLY A 32 -5.44 -4.38 6.83
C GLY A 32 -6.51 -4.30 5.77
N ASN A 33 -7.65 -3.78 6.19
CA ASN A 33 -8.81 -3.60 5.34
C ASN A 33 -9.29 -2.17 5.55
N PHE A 34 -9.48 -1.44 4.48
CA PHE A 34 -9.73 0.01 4.55
C PHE A 34 -10.97 0.39 3.77
N VAL A 35 -11.62 1.45 4.21
CA VAL A 35 -12.88 1.87 3.58
C VAL A 35 -12.66 2.44 2.18
N ASP A 36 -11.48 2.99 1.92
CA ASP A 36 -11.19 3.49 0.58
C ASP A 36 -9.70 3.36 0.29
N ALA A 37 -9.35 3.50 -0.97
CA ALA A 37 -7.98 3.34 -1.40
C ALA A 37 -7.05 4.41 -0.81
N PRO A 38 -7.44 5.69 -0.73
CA PRO A 38 -6.56 6.69 -0.12
C PRO A 38 -6.18 6.36 1.31
N ALA A 39 -7.09 5.81 2.10
CA ALA A 39 -6.78 5.43 3.47
C ALA A 39 -5.73 4.32 3.49
N ALA A 40 -5.85 3.35 2.58
CA ALA A 40 -4.87 2.26 2.49
C ALA A 40 -3.51 2.80 2.05
N VAL A 41 -3.48 3.74 1.11
CA VAL A 41 -2.22 4.34 0.66
C VAL A 41 -1.52 5.03 1.82
N ARG A 42 -2.27 5.80 2.60
CA ARG A 42 -1.68 6.50 3.75
C ARG A 42 -1.12 5.53 4.77
N TYR A 43 -1.85 4.46 5.02
CA TYR A 43 -1.39 3.47 5.98
C TYR A 43 -0.12 2.78 5.47
N ALA A 44 -0.06 2.48 4.17
CA ALA A 44 1.12 1.85 3.60
C ALA A 44 2.35 2.75 3.74
N LYS A 45 2.18 4.05 3.52
CA LYS A 45 3.29 5.00 3.69
C LYS A 45 3.75 5.02 5.14
N SER A 46 2.80 5.01 6.06
CA SER A 46 3.13 5.00 7.48
C SER A 46 3.89 3.73 7.85
N CYS A 47 3.47 2.59 7.33
CA CYS A 47 4.14 1.32 7.61
C CYS A 47 5.55 1.30 7.04
N SER A 48 5.75 1.95 5.90
CA SER A 48 7.05 1.97 5.27
C SER A 48 8.03 2.87 6.03
N GLY A 49 7.50 3.92 6.69
CA GLY A 49 8.33 4.79 7.53
C GLY A 49 9.44 5.44 6.75
N PRO A 50 10.70 5.20 7.11
CA PRO A 50 11.83 5.81 6.42
C PRO A 50 12.23 5.10 5.14
N HIS A 51 11.56 4.01 4.78
CA HIS A 51 11.94 3.23 3.60
C HIS A 51 11.11 3.61 2.41
N ALA A 52 11.74 3.65 1.25
CA ALA A 52 11.02 3.93 0.02
C ALA A 52 10.02 2.82 -0.27
N ALA A 53 8.94 3.16 -0.94
CA ALA A 53 7.90 2.19 -1.23
C ALA A 53 7.22 2.48 -2.56
N VAL A 54 6.69 1.44 -3.16
CA VAL A 54 5.81 1.54 -4.31
C VAL A 54 4.48 0.95 -3.89
N ILE A 55 3.40 1.67 -4.10
CA ILE A 55 2.07 1.25 -3.70
C ILE A 55 1.21 1.24 -4.94
N ARG A 56 0.73 0.07 -5.35
CA ARG A 56 -0.09 -0.06 -6.54
C ARG A 56 -1.52 -0.34 -6.14
N VAL A 57 -2.42 0.42 -6.74
CA VAL A 57 -3.86 0.25 -6.51
C VAL A 57 -4.43 -0.46 -7.72
N TYR A 58 -5.20 -1.50 -7.48
CA TYR A 58 -5.76 -2.35 -8.50
C TYR A 58 -7.28 -2.21 -8.54
N ASP A 59 -7.85 -2.43 -9.71
CA ASP A 59 -9.31 -2.46 -9.84
C ASP A 59 -9.81 -3.90 -9.74
N ASP A 60 -11.12 -4.08 -9.92
CA ASP A 60 -11.74 -5.41 -9.82
C ASP A 60 -11.24 -6.37 -10.88
N ALA A 61 -10.79 -5.85 -12.00
CA ALA A 61 -10.30 -6.70 -13.09
C ALA A 61 -8.84 -7.11 -12.87
N GLY A 62 -8.19 -6.57 -11.85
CA GLY A 62 -6.80 -6.90 -11.58
C GLY A 62 -5.83 -6.00 -12.30
N ASP A 63 -6.30 -4.88 -12.85
CA ASP A 63 -5.43 -3.93 -13.54
C ASP A 63 -4.98 -2.84 -12.58
N VAL A 64 -3.75 -2.40 -12.75
CA VAL A 64 -3.22 -1.30 -11.94
C VAL A 64 -3.84 0.00 -12.43
N ILE A 65 -4.54 0.70 -11.55
CA ILE A 65 -5.16 1.98 -11.90
C ILE A 65 -4.41 3.17 -11.31
N GLU A 66 -3.60 2.96 -10.30
CA GLU A 66 -2.77 4.01 -9.72
C GLU A 66 -1.49 3.43 -9.21
N THR A 67 -0.42 4.20 -9.28
CA THR A 67 0.85 3.82 -8.68
C THR A 67 1.35 5.01 -7.91
N HIS A 68 1.60 4.80 -6.62
CA HIS A 68 2.11 5.85 -5.75
C HIS A 68 3.54 5.51 -5.38
N GLN A 69 4.43 6.46 -5.52
CA GLN A 69 5.81 6.28 -5.10
C GLN A 69 6.05 7.10 -3.85
N TYR A 70 6.69 6.48 -2.88
CA TYR A 70 6.95 7.09 -1.60
C TYR A 70 8.46 7.05 -1.37
N ASN A 71 9.03 8.16 -0.99
CA ASN A 71 10.48 8.28 -0.86
C ASN A 71 11.01 8.01 0.53
N GLY A 72 10.16 7.66 1.46
CA GLY A 72 10.61 7.39 2.81
C GLY A 72 10.67 8.63 3.68
N ASP A 73 9.96 9.68 3.31
CA ASP A 73 9.97 10.91 4.08
C ASP A 73 8.61 11.21 4.68
N PHE A 74 7.92 10.17 5.11
CA PHE A 74 6.61 10.33 5.71
C PHE A 74 6.69 11.20 6.97
N LYS A 75 5.85 12.21 7.02
CA LYS A 75 5.75 13.05 8.19
C LYS A 75 4.31 13.16 8.57
N GLU A 76 4.05 13.01 9.86
CA GLU A 76 2.71 13.22 10.32
C GLU A 76 2.47 14.70 10.47
N ALA A 77 1.32 15.15 10.07
CA ALA A 77 0.96 16.54 10.26
C ALA A 77 0.66 16.73 11.73
N LEU A 78 1.22 17.71 12.30
CA LEU A 78 0.98 18.02 13.71
C LEU A 78 0.13 19.25 13.84
#